data_f9b1927fb7277c4d37ee3ca143a32c75
#
_entry.id   f9b1927fb7277c4d37ee3ca143a32c75
#
_cell.length_a   1.000
_cell.length_b   1.000
_cell.length_c   1.000
_cell.angle_alpha   90.00
_cell.angle_beta   90.00
_cell.angle_gamma   90.00
#
_symmetry.space_group_name_H-M   'P 1'
#
loop_
_entity.id
_entity.type
_entity.pdbx_description
1 polymer ?
#
loop_
_entity_poly.entity_id
_entity_poly.type
_entity_poly.pdbx_seq_one_letter_code
_entity_poly.pdbx_strand_id
1 'polypeptide(L)'
;MKHTHYIRQSYLLCMYRNQVLGIQKYLTGRNVLEVGPNKGALFAKFYPQTKKYTLLEPNGYFEKYYIKLQKKHPNLHYKIGDFESFSTEETFDTIVMMAVISHIKWDSLNIFGKIDSLLNKDGFLIIETNNTKRNLEVFALCNRNYEKIEAKASYSGIMKWLKIDYRDVLIYRKA
;
A
#
# COMPACT_ATOMS: atom_id res chain seq x y z
N MET A 1 11.55 -5.88 -20.23
CA MET A 1 10.16 -6.14 -19.79
C MET A 1 9.29 -4.96 -20.20
N LYS A 2 8.22 -5.18 -20.94
CA LYS A 2 7.40 -4.08 -21.48
C LYS A 2 6.60 -3.42 -20.34
N HIS A 3 6.98 -2.21 -19.97
CA HIS A 3 6.38 -1.39 -18.90
C HIS A 3 4.92 -0.97 -19.12
N THR A 4 4.27 -1.48 -20.16
CA THR A 4 2.96 -1.00 -20.60
C THR A 4 1.78 -1.47 -19.76
N HIS A 5 1.89 -2.55 -18.97
CA HIS A 5 0.78 -3.04 -18.14
C HIS A 5 0.51 -2.16 -16.91
N TYR A 6 1.52 -1.55 -16.31
CA TYR A 6 1.37 -0.70 -15.12
C TYR A 6 0.77 0.69 -15.39
N ILE A 7 0.82 1.17 -16.64
CA ILE A 7 0.33 2.49 -17.02
C ILE A 7 -1.21 2.52 -17.14
N ARG A 8 -1.86 1.37 -17.25
CA ARG A 8 -3.29 1.23 -17.58
C ARG A 8 -4.24 1.05 -16.40
N GLN A 9 -3.80 1.05 -15.15
CA GLN A 9 -4.77 1.24 -14.07
C GLN A 9 -5.33 2.65 -14.22
N SER A 10 -6.55 2.74 -14.75
CA SER A 10 -7.16 4.03 -14.98
C SER A 10 -7.28 4.75 -13.65
N TYR A 11 -6.97 6.02 -13.62
CA TYR A 11 -7.17 6.91 -12.46
C TYR A 11 -8.59 6.74 -11.85
N LEU A 12 -9.58 6.51 -12.70
CA LEU A 12 -10.97 6.25 -12.32
C LEU A 12 -11.13 4.95 -11.50
N LEU A 13 -10.44 3.87 -11.87
CA LEU A 13 -10.47 2.61 -11.11
C LEU A 13 -9.81 2.78 -9.72
N CYS A 14 -8.71 3.52 -9.64
CA CYS A 14 -8.07 3.84 -8.36
C CYS A 14 -8.96 4.73 -7.48
N MET A 15 -9.60 5.74 -8.05
CA MET A 15 -10.54 6.59 -7.33
C MET A 15 -11.76 5.80 -6.81
N TYR A 16 -12.36 5.00 -7.67
CA TYR A 16 -13.51 4.17 -7.30
C TYR A 16 -13.13 3.19 -6.19
N ARG A 17 -12.01 2.50 -6.33
CA ARG A 17 -11.47 1.57 -5.33
C ARG A 17 -11.28 2.26 -3.98
N ASN A 18 -10.67 3.45 -3.97
CA ASN A 18 -10.44 4.22 -2.75
C ASN A 18 -11.74 4.70 -2.09
N GLN A 19 -12.79 5.00 -2.86
CA GLN A 19 -14.10 5.36 -2.31
C GLN A 19 -14.77 4.17 -1.62
N VAL A 20 -14.71 2.99 -2.23
CA VAL A 20 -15.35 1.76 -1.70
C VAL A 20 -14.63 1.25 -0.45
N LEU A 21 -13.31 1.37 -0.40
CA LEU A 21 -12.52 0.80 0.70
C LEU A 21 -12.69 1.52 2.03
N GLY A 22 -12.98 2.83 2.04
CA GLY A 22 -13.15 3.62 3.27
C GLY A 22 -11.92 3.58 4.20
N ILE A 23 -10.70 3.47 3.62
CA ILE A 23 -9.45 3.37 4.39
C ILE A 23 -8.97 4.70 4.95
N GLN A 24 -9.63 5.80 4.61
CA GLN A 24 -9.26 7.16 5.02
C GLN A 24 -9.05 7.30 6.54
N LYS A 25 -9.93 6.68 7.33
CA LYS A 25 -9.85 6.71 8.81
C LYS A 25 -8.52 6.16 9.38
N TYR A 26 -7.84 5.29 8.63
CA TYR A 26 -6.54 4.71 9.00
C TYR A 26 -5.35 5.53 8.50
N LEU A 27 -5.59 6.59 7.73
CA LEU A 27 -4.55 7.48 7.17
C LEU A 27 -4.58 8.87 7.80
N THR A 28 -5.76 9.32 8.26
CA THR A 28 -5.97 10.67 8.78
C THR A 28 -5.08 10.96 9.99
N GLY A 29 -4.33 12.07 9.95
CA GLY A 29 -3.45 12.53 11.02
C GLY A 29 -2.20 11.68 11.25
N ARG A 30 -1.87 10.73 10.36
CA ARG A 30 -0.83 9.71 10.55
C ARG A 30 0.38 9.92 9.64
N ASN A 31 1.53 9.38 10.06
CA ASN A 31 2.69 9.15 9.20
C ASN A 31 2.45 7.88 8.39
N VAL A 32 2.38 8.02 7.08
CA VAL A 32 2.00 6.93 6.16
C VAL A 32 3.18 6.56 5.26
N LEU A 33 3.45 5.25 5.13
CA LEU A 33 4.29 4.68 4.07
C LEU A 33 3.41 3.96 3.07
N GLU A 34 3.44 4.36 1.81
CA GLU A 34 2.83 3.62 0.70
C GLU A 34 3.92 2.95 -0.14
N VAL A 35 3.86 1.62 -0.25
CA VAL A 35 4.78 0.82 -1.04
C VAL A 35 4.15 0.51 -2.39
N GLY A 36 4.85 0.83 -3.49
CA GLY A 36 4.38 0.63 -4.86
C GLY A 36 3.23 1.55 -5.28
N PRO A 37 3.30 2.87 -4.99
CA PRO A 37 2.21 3.82 -5.25
C PRO A 37 1.96 4.10 -6.73
N ASN A 38 2.81 3.66 -7.64
CA ASN A 38 2.75 4.01 -9.06
C ASN A 38 2.70 5.54 -9.27
N LYS A 39 1.61 6.08 -9.79
CA LYS A 39 1.42 7.53 -9.98
C LYS A 39 0.99 8.28 -8.73
N GLY A 40 0.94 7.65 -7.56
CA GLY A 40 0.50 8.28 -6.32
C GLY A 40 -1.02 8.52 -6.25
N ALA A 41 -1.84 7.65 -6.88
CA ALA A 41 -3.29 7.84 -6.96
C ALA A 41 -3.98 7.79 -5.58
N LEU A 42 -3.51 6.94 -4.67
CA LEU A 42 -4.01 6.89 -3.29
C LEU A 42 -3.68 8.17 -2.54
N PHE A 43 -2.42 8.60 -2.62
CA PHE A 43 -1.93 9.84 -2.04
C PHE A 43 -2.76 11.05 -2.48
N ALA A 44 -3.00 11.23 -3.77
CA ALA A 44 -3.71 12.37 -4.32
C ALA A 44 -5.09 12.60 -3.69
N LYS A 45 -5.74 11.52 -3.19
CA LYS A 45 -7.02 11.59 -2.51
C LYS A 45 -6.94 11.88 -1.02
N PHE A 46 -5.97 11.29 -0.32
CA PHE A 46 -5.94 11.29 1.15
C PHE A 46 -4.90 12.22 1.77
N TYR A 47 -4.01 12.77 0.94
CA TYR A 47 -2.90 13.62 1.41
C TYR A 47 -3.32 14.73 2.38
N PRO A 48 -4.35 15.54 2.13
CA PRO A 48 -4.67 16.67 3.01
C PRO A 48 -4.99 16.26 4.45
N GLN A 49 -5.22 14.97 4.66
CA GLN A 49 -5.65 14.39 5.92
C GLN A 49 -4.53 13.63 6.65
N THR A 50 -3.37 13.45 6.02
CA THR A 50 -2.20 12.78 6.62
C THR A 50 -1.25 13.78 7.26
N LYS A 51 -0.52 13.37 8.29
CA LYS A 51 0.54 14.18 8.90
C LYS A 51 1.77 14.21 7.99
N LYS A 52 2.20 13.06 7.51
CA LYS A 52 3.30 12.86 6.57
C LYS A 52 2.97 11.70 5.65
N TYR A 53 3.35 11.77 4.39
CA TYR A 53 3.13 10.70 3.43
C TYR A 53 4.42 10.38 2.68
N THR A 54 4.90 9.13 2.80
CA THR A 54 6.12 8.67 2.14
C THR A 54 5.76 7.65 1.06
N LEU A 55 6.18 7.91 -0.17
CA LEU A 55 6.03 7.02 -1.30
C LEU A 55 7.33 6.24 -1.52
N LEU A 56 7.25 4.92 -1.59
CA LEU A 56 8.38 4.04 -1.94
C LEU A 56 8.06 3.28 -3.23
N GLU A 57 8.80 3.59 -4.30
CA GLU A 57 8.51 3.06 -5.65
C GLU A 57 9.80 2.58 -6.32
N PRO A 58 9.89 1.31 -6.75
CA PRO A 58 11.08 0.81 -7.43
C PRO A 58 11.27 1.34 -8.85
N ASN A 59 10.21 1.81 -9.50
CA ASN A 59 10.28 2.25 -10.88
C ASN A 59 10.55 3.77 -10.98
N GLY A 60 11.79 4.15 -11.31
CA GLY A 60 12.21 5.55 -11.48
C GLY A 60 11.42 6.34 -12.53
N TYR A 61 10.67 5.65 -13.43
CA TYR A 61 9.76 6.34 -14.36
C TYR A 61 8.74 7.25 -13.67
N PHE A 62 8.34 6.90 -12.45
CA PHE A 62 7.33 7.65 -11.70
C PHE A 62 7.89 8.86 -10.95
N GLU A 63 9.19 8.99 -10.79
CA GLU A 63 9.84 10.07 -10.04
C GLU A 63 9.40 11.48 -10.52
N LYS A 64 9.29 11.67 -11.82
CA LYS A 64 8.81 12.94 -12.41
C LYS A 64 7.42 13.37 -11.94
N TYR A 65 6.56 12.40 -11.56
CA TYR A 65 5.24 12.68 -11.00
C TYR A 65 5.36 13.08 -9.53
N TYR A 66 6.24 12.42 -8.78
CA TYR A 66 6.45 12.70 -7.35
C TYR A 66 7.10 14.06 -7.12
N ILE A 67 8.05 14.44 -7.95
CA ILE A 67 8.64 15.81 -7.94
C ILE A 67 7.54 16.88 -8.12
N LYS A 68 6.61 16.67 -9.05
CA LYS A 68 5.50 17.61 -9.26
C LYS A 68 4.52 17.62 -8.08
N LEU A 69 4.26 16.48 -7.47
CA LEU A 69 3.40 16.37 -6.30
C LEU A 69 4.05 17.01 -5.07
N GLN A 70 5.32 16.75 -4.82
CA GLN A 70 6.05 17.30 -3.69
C GLN A 70 6.13 18.83 -3.72
N LYS A 71 6.26 19.45 -4.90
CA LYS A 71 6.20 20.91 -5.03
C LYS A 71 4.87 21.51 -4.57
N LYS A 72 3.78 20.76 -4.67
CA LYS A 72 2.44 21.20 -4.26
C LYS A 72 2.11 20.80 -2.83
N HIS A 73 2.80 19.79 -2.30
CA HIS A 73 2.50 19.14 -1.03
C HIS A 73 3.79 18.94 -0.21
N PRO A 74 4.17 19.91 0.64
CA PRO A 74 5.44 19.86 1.38
C PRO A 74 5.62 18.63 2.29
N ASN A 75 4.53 18.05 2.77
CA ASN A 75 4.58 16.86 3.64
C ASN A 75 4.70 15.54 2.87
N LEU A 76 4.71 15.59 1.52
CA LEU A 76 5.00 14.43 0.70
C LEU A 76 6.50 14.21 0.62
N HIS A 77 6.90 12.99 0.92
CA HIS A 77 8.25 12.48 0.70
C HIS A 77 8.17 11.32 -0.29
N TYR A 78 9.24 11.09 -1.04
CA TYR A 78 9.32 9.91 -1.89
C TYR A 78 10.74 9.36 -1.90
N LYS A 79 10.85 8.08 -2.15
CA LYS A 79 12.11 7.38 -2.38
C LYS A 79 11.94 6.43 -3.56
N ILE A 80 12.87 6.50 -4.51
CA ILE A 80 12.97 5.53 -5.60
C ILE A 80 13.86 4.40 -5.11
N GLY A 81 13.32 3.19 -5.07
CA GLY A 81 14.02 2.00 -4.61
C GLY A 81 13.07 0.86 -4.26
N ASP A 82 13.64 -0.33 -4.14
CA ASP A 82 12.93 -1.55 -3.75
C ASP A 82 12.60 -1.54 -2.26
N PHE A 83 11.52 -2.23 -1.87
CA PHE A 83 11.16 -2.43 -0.48
C PHE A 83 12.27 -3.16 0.29
N GLU A 84 12.94 -4.09 -0.35
CA GLU A 84 14.04 -4.88 0.20
C GLU A 84 15.24 -4.02 0.64
N SER A 85 15.63 -3.06 -0.18
CA SER A 85 16.76 -2.16 0.07
C SER A 85 16.39 -0.90 0.85
N PHE A 86 15.10 -0.65 1.06
CA PHE A 86 14.63 0.54 1.77
C PHE A 86 15.14 0.54 3.21
N SER A 87 15.90 1.55 3.59
CA SER A 87 16.39 1.78 4.94
C SER A 87 15.99 3.16 5.42
N THR A 88 15.52 3.23 6.66
CA THR A 88 15.13 4.46 7.35
C THR A 88 15.13 4.23 8.85
N GLU A 89 15.41 5.27 9.61
CA GLU A 89 15.24 5.29 11.07
C GLU A 89 13.80 5.66 11.46
N GLU A 90 13.00 6.10 10.50
CA GLU A 90 11.60 6.46 10.73
C GLU A 90 10.72 5.21 10.85
N THR A 91 9.73 5.31 11.70
CA THR A 91 8.61 4.37 11.80
C THR A 91 7.31 5.03 11.36
N PHE A 92 6.33 4.22 11.01
CA PHE A 92 5.08 4.68 10.40
C PHE A 92 3.87 4.25 11.22
N ASP A 93 2.88 5.14 11.30
CA ASP A 93 1.59 4.84 11.94
C ASP A 93 0.69 3.99 11.02
N THR A 94 0.93 4.06 9.71
CA THR A 94 0.22 3.24 8.74
C THR A 94 1.14 2.86 7.59
N ILE A 95 1.15 1.57 7.25
CA ILE A 95 1.81 1.05 6.03
C ILE A 95 0.74 0.55 5.07
N VAL A 96 0.83 0.97 3.80
CA VAL A 96 -0.11 0.61 2.73
C VAL A 96 0.62 -0.16 1.64
N MET A 97 0.15 -1.36 1.33
CA MET A 97 0.74 -2.27 0.34
C MET A 97 -0.36 -2.83 -0.59
N MET A 98 -0.72 -2.06 -1.61
CA MET A 98 -1.83 -2.41 -2.51
C MET A 98 -1.32 -3.20 -3.72
N ALA A 99 -1.57 -4.51 -3.74
CA ALA A 99 -1.16 -5.44 -4.81
C ALA A 99 0.36 -5.51 -5.05
N VAL A 100 1.17 -5.35 -4.01
CA VAL A 100 2.63 -5.20 -4.11
C VAL A 100 3.39 -6.44 -3.64
N ILE A 101 2.90 -7.14 -2.63
CA ILE A 101 3.62 -8.23 -1.93
C ILE A 101 4.14 -9.29 -2.91
N SER A 102 3.34 -9.65 -3.93
CA SER A 102 3.75 -10.63 -4.95
C SER A 102 4.94 -10.19 -5.82
N HIS A 103 5.27 -8.91 -5.83
CA HIS A 103 6.38 -8.34 -6.59
C HIS A 103 7.67 -8.18 -5.77
N ILE A 104 7.59 -8.28 -4.43
CA ILE A 104 8.76 -8.25 -3.54
C ILE A 104 9.51 -9.57 -3.68
N LYS A 105 10.84 -9.52 -3.81
CA LYS A 105 11.67 -10.71 -4.09
C LYS A 105 11.97 -11.54 -2.85
N TRP A 106 11.82 -10.99 -1.66
CA TRP A 106 12.04 -11.66 -0.39
C TRP A 106 11.02 -12.75 -0.10
N ASP A 107 11.38 -13.68 0.79
CA ASP A 107 10.43 -14.62 1.38
C ASP A 107 9.45 -13.92 2.35
N SER A 108 8.43 -14.65 2.74
CA SER A 108 7.33 -14.11 3.52
C SER A 108 7.74 -13.67 4.94
N LEU A 109 8.74 -14.34 5.55
CA LEU A 109 9.25 -13.99 6.87
C LEU A 109 10.02 -12.68 6.84
N ASN A 110 10.90 -12.50 5.85
CA ASN A 110 11.66 -11.27 5.69
C ASN A 110 10.74 -10.08 5.35
N ILE A 111 9.73 -10.29 4.50
CA ILE A 111 8.72 -9.26 4.22
C ILE A 111 8.00 -8.87 5.51
N PHE A 112 7.49 -9.83 6.27
CA PHE A 112 6.77 -9.58 7.51
C PHE A 112 7.67 -8.90 8.54
N GLY A 113 8.89 -9.40 8.78
CA GLY A 113 9.84 -8.83 9.73
C GLY A 113 10.17 -7.37 9.42
N LYS A 114 10.30 -7.02 8.13
CA LYS A 114 10.50 -5.62 7.73
C LYS A 114 9.27 -4.75 7.94
N ILE A 115 8.07 -5.25 7.61
CA ILE A 115 6.83 -4.54 7.91
C ILE A 115 6.75 -4.28 9.42
N ASP A 116 7.02 -5.30 10.23
CA ASP A 116 6.96 -5.20 11.68
C ASP A 116 7.95 -4.16 12.23
N SER A 117 9.18 -4.14 11.72
CA SER A 117 10.19 -3.16 12.15
C SER A 117 9.85 -1.71 11.79
N LEU A 118 9.13 -1.49 10.69
CA LEU A 118 8.75 -0.17 10.23
C LEU A 118 7.42 0.34 10.82
N LEU A 119 6.56 -0.56 11.31
CA LEU A 119 5.23 -0.22 11.81
C LEU A 119 5.28 0.08 13.31
N ASN A 120 4.76 1.24 13.71
CA ASN A 120 4.61 1.62 15.11
C ASN A 120 3.69 0.65 15.85
N LYS A 121 3.87 0.56 17.16
CA LYS A 121 2.87 -0.02 18.06
C LYS A 121 1.53 0.70 17.85
N ASP A 122 0.42 -0.03 17.86
CA ASP A 122 -0.93 0.46 17.52
C ASP A 122 -1.08 1.00 16.08
N GLY A 123 -0.06 0.78 15.25
CA GLY A 123 -0.06 1.17 13.83
C GLY A 123 -0.91 0.22 12.97
N PHE A 124 -1.31 0.69 11.80
CA PHE A 124 -2.15 -0.05 10.86
C PHE A 124 -1.37 -0.53 9.64
N LEU A 125 -1.58 -1.79 9.29
CA LEU A 125 -1.12 -2.37 8.03
C LEU A 125 -2.31 -2.60 7.12
N ILE A 126 -2.31 -2.01 5.93
CA ILE A 126 -3.34 -2.15 4.91
C ILE A 126 -2.75 -2.91 3.74
N ILE A 127 -3.21 -4.13 3.50
CA ILE A 127 -2.69 -5.01 2.46
C ILE A 127 -3.80 -5.40 1.50
N GLU A 128 -3.53 -5.32 0.19
CA GLU A 128 -4.39 -5.92 -0.82
C GLU A 128 -3.79 -7.24 -1.33
N THR A 129 -4.63 -8.25 -1.42
CA THR A 129 -4.24 -9.61 -1.83
C THR A 129 -4.80 -10.00 -3.19
N ASN A 130 -4.02 -10.78 -3.93
CA ASN A 130 -4.44 -11.51 -5.14
C ASN A 130 -4.38 -13.03 -4.97
N ASN A 131 -4.44 -13.56 -3.74
CA ASN A 131 -4.43 -14.99 -3.41
C ASN A 131 -3.23 -15.79 -3.92
N THR A 132 -2.08 -15.16 -4.20
CA THR A 132 -0.85 -15.91 -4.48
C THR A 132 -0.33 -16.58 -3.21
N LYS A 133 0.41 -17.70 -3.36
CA LYS A 133 1.01 -18.43 -2.23
C LYS A 133 1.75 -17.50 -1.27
N ARG A 134 2.60 -16.61 -1.80
CA ARG A 134 3.38 -15.65 -1.01
C ARG A 134 2.47 -14.70 -0.21
N ASN A 135 1.42 -14.17 -0.84
CA ASN A 135 0.48 -13.31 -0.14
C ASN A 135 -0.19 -14.05 1.02
N LEU A 136 -0.64 -15.28 0.79
CA LEU A 136 -1.28 -16.10 1.82
C LEU A 136 -0.34 -16.40 3.00
N GLU A 137 0.95 -16.63 2.73
CA GLU A 137 1.96 -16.83 3.78
C GLU A 137 2.16 -15.54 4.62
N VAL A 138 2.29 -14.36 3.97
CA VAL A 138 2.39 -13.08 4.70
C VAL A 138 1.13 -12.82 5.52
N PHE A 139 -0.07 -13.12 4.99
CA PHE A 139 -1.32 -12.98 5.75
C PHE A 139 -1.40 -13.93 6.94
N ALA A 140 -0.89 -15.16 6.80
CA ALA A 140 -0.84 -16.09 7.92
C ALA A 140 0.06 -15.55 9.06
N LEU A 141 1.18 -14.90 8.72
CA LEU A 141 2.04 -14.22 9.70
C LEU A 141 1.33 -13.02 10.33
N CYS A 142 0.67 -12.18 9.51
CA CYS A 142 -0.12 -11.06 10.04
C CYS A 142 -1.24 -11.52 10.97
N ASN A 143 -1.99 -12.57 10.61
CA ASN A 143 -3.07 -13.10 11.43
C ASN A 143 -2.60 -13.67 12.78
N ARG A 144 -1.34 -14.10 12.89
CA ARG A 144 -0.76 -14.62 14.15
C ARG A 144 -0.25 -13.51 15.06
N ASN A 145 0.22 -12.40 14.50
CA ASN A 145 0.97 -11.36 15.23
C ASN A 145 0.22 -10.04 15.36
N TYR A 146 -0.82 -9.82 14.55
CA TYR A 146 -1.59 -8.57 14.51
C TYR A 146 -3.08 -8.85 14.71
N GLU A 147 -3.78 -7.86 15.26
CA GLU A 147 -5.24 -7.87 15.31
C GLU A 147 -5.81 -7.55 13.93
N LYS A 148 -6.63 -8.45 13.37
CA LYS A 148 -7.34 -8.20 12.12
C LYS A 148 -8.58 -7.34 12.39
N ILE A 149 -8.55 -6.10 11.90
CA ILE A 149 -9.62 -5.12 12.13
C ILE A 149 -10.74 -5.23 11.09
N GLU A 150 -10.39 -5.30 9.82
CA GLU A 150 -11.35 -5.33 8.71
C GLU A 150 -10.86 -6.21 7.56
N ALA A 151 -11.82 -6.77 6.81
CA ALA A 151 -11.60 -7.37 5.51
C ALA A 151 -12.66 -6.84 4.54
N LYS A 152 -12.24 -6.32 3.40
CA LYS A 152 -13.12 -5.71 2.40
C LYS A 152 -12.77 -6.20 1.01
N ALA A 153 -13.76 -6.43 0.15
CA ALA A 153 -13.51 -6.67 -1.26
C ALA A 153 -13.00 -5.38 -1.94
N SER A 154 -11.91 -5.49 -2.69
CA SER A 154 -11.32 -4.35 -3.43
C SER A 154 -12.19 -3.84 -4.56
N TYR A 155 -13.09 -4.68 -5.07
CA TYR A 155 -13.95 -4.39 -6.20
C TYR A 155 -15.42 -4.67 -5.86
N SER A 156 -16.34 -3.91 -6.48
CA SER A 156 -17.77 -4.08 -6.27
C SER A 156 -18.27 -5.49 -6.64
N GLY A 157 -19.45 -5.87 -6.12
CA GLY A 157 -20.07 -7.17 -6.34
C GLY A 157 -20.20 -7.57 -7.82
N ILE A 158 -20.36 -6.62 -8.74
CA ILE A 158 -20.42 -6.84 -10.19
C ILE A 158 -19.09 -7.43 -10.72
N MET A 159 -17.95 -6.89 -10.29
CA MET A 159 -16.63 -7.40 -10.70
C MET A 159 -16.39 -8.80 -10.12
N LYS A 160 -16.86 -9.07 -8.90
CA LYS A 160 -16.83 -10.39 -8.28
C LYS A 160 -17.68 -11.40 -9.08
N TRP A 161 -18.86 -10.99 -9.51
CA TRP A 161 -19.77 -11.82 -10.32
C TRP A 161 -19.17 -12.16 -11.69
N LEU A 162 -18.46 -11.20 -12.30
CA LEU A 162 -17.76 -11.39 -13.59
C LEU A 162 -16.46 -12.20 -13.46
N LYS A 163 -16.08 -12.65 -12.25
CA LYS A 163 -14.81 -13.35 -11.95
C LYS A 163 -13.55 -12.58 -12.40
N ILE A 164 -13.66 -11.27 -12.51
CA ILE A 164 -12.54 -10.40 -12.88
C ILE A 164 -11.76 -10.07 -11.61
N ASP A 165 -10.58 -10.65 -11.49
CA ASP A 165 -9.51 -10.33 -10.53
C ASP A 165 -10.02 -10.04 -9.08
N TYR A 166 -10.46 -11.11 -8.39
CA TYR A 166 -10.92 -11.01 -7.00
C TYR A 166 -9.76 -10.68 -6.07
N ARG A 167 -9.86 -9.54 -5.39
CA ARG A 167 -8.89 -9.11 -4.40
C ARG A 167 -9.60 -8.65 -3.12
N ASP A 168 -9.02 -9.02 -2.00
CA ASP A 168 -9.44 -8.50 -0.70
C ASP A 168 -8.42 -7.51 -0.16
N VAL A 169 -8.89 -6.48 0.52
CA VAL A 169 -8.09 -5.60 1.36
C VAL A 169 -8.27 -6.01 2.80
N LEU A 170 -7.17 -6.35 3.44
CA LEU A 170 -7.10 -6.71 4.85
C LEU A 170 -6.45 -5.56 5.61
N ILE A 171 -7.04 -5.21 6.75
CA ILE A 171 -6.55 -4.17 7.64
C ILE A 171 -6.24 -4.81 8.98
N TYR A 172 -4.98 -4.64 9.41
CA TYR A 172 -4.46 -5.15 10.66
C TYR A 172 -4.00 -3.99 11.55
N ARG A 173 -4.05 -4.21 12.89
CA ARG A 173 -3.43 -3.35 13.87
C ARG A 173 -2.32 -4.14 14.58
N LYS A 174 -1.13 -3.54 14.69
CA LYS A 174 -0.04 -4.06 15.50
C LYS A 174 -0.35 -3.80 16.98
N ALA A 175 -0.35 -4.83 17.79
CA ALA A 175 -0.60 -4.74 19.25
C ALA A 175 0.59 -4.14 20.02
#